data_f30d0711f59b817e8bd21a41b6744d4a
#
_entry.id   f30d0711f59b817e8bd21a41b6744d4a
#
_cell.length_a   1.000
_cell.length_b   1.000
_cell.length_c   1.000
_cell.angle_alpha   90.00
_cell.angle_beta   90.00
_cell.angle_gamma   90.00
#
_symmetry.space_group_name_H-M   'P 1'
#
loop_
_entity.id
_entity.type
_entity.pdbx_description
1 polymer ?
#
loop_
_entity_poly.entity_id
_entity_poly.type
_entity_poly.pdbx_seq_one_letter_code
_entity_poly.pdbx_strand_id
1 'polypeptide(L)'
;MRIDFTPDPKLYPFQSRWFDSSQGRIHYIDEGDGPPILLCHGNPTWSFLYRDIVIALRDRFRCVAPDYLGFGLSERPEGFGYKIDEHARIVGEFVDYLGLDGYLTMGQDWGGPIGMSVAVERADRVRSVVLGNTWFWPTDVLTTKIFSRVMSSPPMQWAILQRNFFVEQLIPAGTERRPSAVVMEHYRAVQPSPAARLGVAEMPKQLLAARPLLERLGREVPAKLGAKPALFVWGMKDVAFRPGPSLPRMRATFPDHVVVELPKAKHFIQEDAPDEIAAAIIERFG
;
A
#
# COMPACT_ATOMS: atom_id res chain seq x y z
N MET A 1 -21.19 3.62 -3.41
CA MET A 1 -21.33 4.47 -2.19
C MET A 1 -20.13 5.41 -2.11
N ARG A 2 -20.34 6.67 -1.81
CA ARG A 2 -19.30 7.69 -1.55
C ARG A 2 -19.13 7.91 -0.06
N ILE A 3 -17.95 8.35 0.35
CA ILE A 3 -17.64 8.71 1.75
C ILE A 3 -17.74 10.23 1.87
N ASP A 4 -18.53 10.67 2.82
CA ASP A 4 -18.65 12.08 3.20
C ASP A 4 -17.73 12.35 4.41
N PHE A 5 -16.46 12.60 4.11
CA PHE A 5 -15.44 12.93 5.11
C PHE A 5 -14.45 13.92 4.50
N THR A 6 -14.17 14.98 5.23
CA THR A 6 -13.13 15.95 4.88
C THR A 6 -11.98 15.80 5.88
N PRO A 7 -10.78 15.42 5.42
CA PRO A 7 -9.62 15.31 6.28
C PRO A 7 -9.23 16.65 6.93
N ASP A 8 -8.63 16.59 8.12
CA ASP A 8 -8.07 17.77 8.78
C ASP A 8 -6.93 18.33 7.91
N PRO A 9 -7.03 19.59 7.42
CA PRO A 9 -6.01 20.17 6.56
C PRO A 9 -4.65 20.37 7.25
N LYS A 10 -4.57 20.27 8.57
CA LYS A 10 -3.30 20.28 9.29
C LYS A 10 -2.53 18.97 9.17
N LEU A 11 -3.26 17.86 9.03
CA LEU A 11 -2.66 16.53 8.88
C LEU A 11 -2.63 16.08 7.41
N TYR A 12 -3.53 16.59 6.59
CA TYR A 12 -3.66 16.19 5.19
C TYR A 12 -3.82 17.44 4.30
N PRO A 13 -2.76 18.26 4.17
CA PRO A 13 -2.79 19.54 3.47
C PRO A 13 -2.70 19.38 1.95
N PHE A 14 -3.48 18.46 1.39
CA PHE A 14 -3.41 18.10 -0.02
C PHE A 14 -4.73 18.40 -0.74
N GLN A 15 -4.64 18.69 -2.04
CA GLN A 15 -5.80 18.82 -2.88
C GLN A 15 -6.35 17.45 -3.25
N SER A 16 -7.60 17.16 -2.88
CA SER A 16 -8.32 15.98 -3.35
C SER A 16 -8.54 16.04 -4.86
N ARG A 17 -8.11 15.00 -5.56
CA ARG A 17 -8.30 14.80 -6.99
C ARG A 17 -9.06 13.50 -7.25
N TRP A 18 -9.64 13.39 -8.44
CA TRP A 18 -10.52 12.28 -8.77
C TRP A 18 -10.25 11.78 -10.18
N PHE A 19 -10.28 10.46 -10.34
CA PHE A 19 -10.19 9.77 -11.62
C PHE A 19 -11.38 8.82 -11.78
N ASP A 20 -12.11 8.93 -12.88
CA ASP A 20 -13.21 8.04 -13.22
C ASP A 20 -12.65 6.81 -13.93
N SER A 21 -12.47 5.71 -13.18
CA SER A 21 -11.99 4.44 -13.71
C SER A 21 -13.11 3.63 -14.36
N SER A 22 -12.76 2.51 -15.01
CA SER A 22 -13.72 1.59 -15.62
C SER A 22 -14.73 0.97 -14.64
N GLN A 23 -14.48 1.03 -13.30
CA GLN A 23 -15.31 0.39 -12.29
C GLN A 23 -15.85 1.35 -11.22
N GLY A 24 -15.37 2.60 -11.19
CA GLY A 24 -15.79 3.58 -10.21
C GLY A 24 -14.75 4.69 -10.02
N ARG A 25 -15.13 5.70 -9.27
CA ARG A 25 -14.32 6.89 -9.08
C ARG A 25 -13.32 6.69 -7.96
N ILE A 26 -12.03 6.87 -8.25
CA ILE A 26 -10.95 6.85 -7.25
C ILE A 26 -10.53 8.27 -6.86
N HIS A 27 -10.30 8.45 -5.58
CA HIS A 27 -9.64 9.61 -5.01
C HIS A 27 -8.12 9.42 -5.08
N TYR A 28 -7.40 10.51 -5.28
CA TYR A 28 -5.95 10.53 -5.19
C TYR A 28 -5.42 11.91 -4.81
N ILE A 29 -4.19 11.93 -4.34
CA ILE A 29 -3.38 13.15 -4.21
C ILE A 29 -2.26 13.12 -5.24
N ASP A 30 -1.84 14.32 -5.69
CA ASP A 30 -0.80 14.53 -6.71
C ASP A 30 -0.08 15.84 -6.36
N GLU A 31 1.06 15.73 -5.70
CA GLU A 31 1.76 16.83 -5.05
C GLU A 31 3.23 16.88 -5.50
N GLY A 32 3.69 18.09 -5.85
CA GLY A 32 5.05 18.33 -6.37
C GLY A 32 5.20 18.15 -7.88
N ASP A 33 6.33 18.58 -8.42
CA ASP A 33 6.58 18.65 -9.88
C ASP A 33 7.83 17.86 -10.33
N GLY A 34 8.49 17.15 -9.42
CA GLY A 34 9.70 16.37 -9.71
C GLY A 34 9.45 15.00 -10.36
N PRO A 35 10.46 14.10 -10.38
CA PRO A 35 10.28 12.73 -10.84
C PRO A 35 9.13 12.03 -10.12
N PRO A 36 8.25 11.30 -10.84
CA PRO A 36 7.04 10.77 -10.22
C PRO A 36 7.33 9.60 -9.27
N ILE A 37 6.60 9.55 -8.14
CA ILE A 37 6.53 8.41 -7.24
C ILE A 37 5.07 7.97 -7.10
N LEU A 38 4.76 6.74 -7.49
CA LEU A 38 3.48 6.09 -7.24
C LEU A 38 3.51 5.42 -5.86
N LEU A 39 2.68 5.89 -4.93
CA LEU A 39 2.61 5.43 -3.54
C LEU A 39 1.40 4.51 -3.35
N CYS A 40 1.64 3.21 -3.22
CA CYS A 40 0.63 2.17 -3.12
C CYS A 40 0.43 1.74 -1.66
N HIS A 41 -0.74 2.04 -1.08
CA HIS A 41 -1.07 1.71 0.31
C HIS A 41 -1.51 0.24 0.48
N GLY A 42 -1.56 -0.22 1.73
CA GLY A 42 -2.05 -1.54 2.11
C GLY A 42 -3.38 -1.52 2.86
N ASN A 43 -3.73 -2.66 3.47
CA ASN A 43 -4.93 -2.84 4.26
C ASN A 43 -4.68 -2.50 5.74
N PRO A 44 -5.53 -1.76 6.43
CA PRO A 44 -6.81 -1.13 6.04
C PRO A 44 -6.66 0.38 5.71
N THR A 45 -5.51 0.79 5.23
CA THR A 45 -5.12 2.20 5.09
C THR A 45 -5.60 2.84 3.78
N TRP A 46 -5.19 4.08 3.54
CA TRP A 46 -5.45 4.86 2.34
C TRP A 46 -4.31 5.88 2.14
N SER A 47 -4.37 6.76 1.18
CA SER A 47 -3.31 7.74 0.91
C SER A 47 -2.87 8.57 2.13
N PHE A 48 -3.71 8.72 3.13
CA PHE A 48 -3.39 9.35 4.42
C PHE A 48 -2.17 8.69 5.12
N LEU A 49 -1.95 7.40 4.91
CA LEU A 49 -0.78 6.70 5.46
C LEU A 49 0.53 7.34 4.97
N TYR A 50 0.54 7.85 3.76
CA TYR A 50 1.72 8.46 3.14
C TYR A 50 1.86 9.97 3.40
N ARG A 51 0.95 10.62 4.15
CA ARG A 51 0.89 12.08 4.32
C ARG A 51 2.22 12.72 4.68
N ASP A 52 2.90 12.20 5.70
CA ASP A 52 4.16 12.78 6.20
C ASP A 52 5.31 12.56 5.20
N ILE A 53 5.32 11.41 4.52
CA ILE A 53 6.28 11.12 3.44
C ILE A 53 6.06 12.07 2.25
N VAL A 54 4.81 12.30 1.85
CA VAL A 54 4.48 13.24 0.76
C VAL A 54 4.91 14.66 1.11
N ILE A 55 4.65 15.12 2.33
CA ILE A 55 5.11 16.43 2.80
C ILE A 55 6.65 16.56 2.71
N ALA A 56 7.38 15.51 3.09
CA ALA A 56 8.83 15.51 3.06
C ALA A 56 9.43 15.38 1.64
N LEU A 57 8.70 14.79 0.70
CA LEU A 57 9.20 14.51 -0.64
C LEU A 57 8.75 15.51 -1.73
N ARG A 58 7.62 16.19 -1.57
CA ARG A 58 6.98 16.98 -2.63
C ARG A 58 7.80 18.12 -3.22
N ASP A 59 8.82 18.58 -2.50
CA ASP A 59 9.72 19.64 -2.99
C ASP A 59 10.76 19.08 -3.99
N ARG A 60 10.88 17.75 -4.11
CA ARG A 60 11.85 17.06 -4.98
C ARG A 60 11.21 16.05 -5.94
N PHE A 61 10.05 15.54 -5.59
CA PHE A 61 9.34 14.50 -6.33
C PHE A 61 7.88 14.90 -6.57
N ARG A 62 7.28 14.38 -7.64
CA ARG A 62 5.84 14.37 -7.81
C ARG A 62 5.27 13.13 -7.11
N CYS A 63 4.65 13.32 -5.96
CA CYS A 63 4.09 12.24 -5.14
C CYS A 63 2.64 11.98 -5.53
N VAL A 64 2.36 10.79 -6.05
CA VAL A 64 1.02 10.38 -6.49
C VAL A 64 0.55 9.21 -5.63
N ALA A 65 -0.52 9.39 -4.85
CA ALA A 65 -1.06 8.37 -3.96
C ALA A 65 -2.57 8.18 -4.21
N PRO A 66 -2.98 7.12 -4.93
CA PRO A 66 -4.38 6.77 -5.10
C PRO A 66 -4.94 6.08 -3.86
N ASP A 67 -6.23 6.28 -3.59
CA ASP A 67 -7.04 5.41 -2.74
C ASP A 67 -7.65 4.32 -3.60
N TYR A 68 -7.50 3.06 -3.25
CA TYR A 68 -8.16 1.99 -4.01
C TYR A 68 -9.68 2.04 -3.85
N LEU A 69 -10.43 1.52 -4.82
CA LEU A 69 -11.87 1.34 -4.66
C LEU A 69 -12.17 0.57 -3.36
N GLY A 70 -13.10 1.05 -2.55
CA GLY A 70 -13.38 0.47 -1.24
C GLY A 70 -12.54 1.01 -0.09
N PHE A 71 -11.56 1.86 -0.38
CA PHE A 71 -10.64 2.46 0.61
C PHE A 71 -10.65 3.99 0.54
N GLY A 72 -10.19 4.62 1.61
CA GLY A 72 -10.07 6.06 1.68
C GLY A 72 -11.34 6.81 1.26
N LEU A 73 -11.18 7.83 0.46
CA LEU A 73 -12.28 8.62 -0.08
C LEU A 73 -12.85 8.06 -1.39
N SER A 74 -12.22 7.04 -1.99
CA SER A 74 -12.67 6.41 -3.22
C SER A 74 -14.05 5.77 -3.10
N GLU A 75 -14.72 5.58 -4.22
CA GLU A 75 -16.01 4.92 -4.27
C GLU A 75 -15.97 3.46 -3.81
N ARG A 76 -17.12 2.97 -3.36
CA ARG A 76 -17.41 1.56 -3.07
C ARG A 76 -18.46 1.12 -4.07
N PRO A 77 -18.08 0.67 -5.28
CA PRO A 77 -19.04 0.25 -6.28
C PRO A 77 -19.78 -1.02 -5.85
N GLU A 78 -21.04 -1.10 -6.16
CA GLU A 78 -21.81 -2.32 -6.01
C GLU A 78 -21.28 -3.39 -6.96
N GLY A 79 -21.14 -4.63 -6.48
CA GLY A 79 -20.65 -5.75 -7.28
C GLY A 79 -19.13 -5.77 -7.55
N PHE A 80 -18.36 -4.78 -7.09
CA PHE A 80 -16.90 -4.82 -7.19
C PHE A 80 -16.34 -5.88 -6.21
N GLY A 81 -15.43 -6.73 -6.70
CA GLY A 81 -14.95 -7.90 -5.94
C GLY A 81 -13.88 -7.59 -4.90
N TYR A 82 -13.24 -6.42 -4.99
CA TYR A 82 -12.09 -6.01 -4.16
C TYR A 82 -10.91 -6.99 -4.19
N LYS A 83 -10.76 -7.74 -5.28
CA LYS A 83 -9.64 -8.65 -5.48
C LYS A 83 -8.37 -7.87 -5.86
N ILE A 84 -7.21 -8.47 -5.59
CA ILE A 84 -5.93 -7.80 -5.82
C ILE A 84 -5.67 -7.52 -7.30
N ASP A 85 -6.04 -8.44 -8.19
CA ASP A 85 -5.95 -8.25 -9.63
C ASP A 85 -6.87 -7.14 -10.15
N GLU A 86 -8.08 -7.01 -9.58
CA GLU A 86 -9.01 -5.92 -9.89
C GLU A 86 -8.43 -4.56 -9.45
N HIS A 87 -7.87 -4.47 -8.24
CA HIS A 87 -7.19 -3.26 -7.79
C HIS A 87 -5.99 -2.91 -8.67
N ALA A 88 -5.16 -3.90 -8.99
CA ALA A 88 -3.99 -3.69 -9.85
C ALA A 88 -4.39 -3.16 -11.24
N ARG A 89 -5.47 -3.70 -11.83
CA ARG A 89 -5.99 -3.21 -13.11
C ARG A 89 -6.44 -1.76 -13.03
N ILE A 90 -7.21 -1.38 -11.99
CA ILE A 90 -7.69 0.00 -11.81
C ILE A 90 -6.52 0.97 -11.55
N VAL A 91 -5.53 0.58 -10.74
CA VAL A 91 -4.32 1.40 -10.55
C VAL A 91 -3.51 1.50 -11.85
N GLY A 92 -3.52 0.47 -12.68
CA GLY A 92 -2.93 0.51 -14.02
C GLY A 92 -3.61 1.53 -14.93
N GLU A 93 -4.96 1.54 -14.99
CA GLU A 93 -5.74 2.56 -15.71
C GLU A 93 -5.40 3.98 -15.22
N PHE A 94 -5.25 4.15 -13.90
CA PHE A 94 -4.88 5.41 -13.29
C PHE A 94 -3.47 5.88 -13.67
N VAL A 95 -2.48 4.98 -13.67
CA VAL A 95 -1.11 5.28 -14.12
C VAL A 95 -1.09 5.72 -15.59
N ASP A 96 -1.90 5.07 -16.43
CA ASP A 96 -2.04 5.43 -17.84
C ASP A 96 -2.73 6.78 -18.03
N TYR A 97 -3.79 7.05 -17.27
CA TYR A 97 -4.50 8.34 -17.26
C TYR A 97 -3.57 9.51 -16.91
N LEU A 98 -2.73 9.35 -15.89
CA LEU A 98 -1.77 10.39 -15.49
C LEU A 98 -0.53 10.46 -16.40
N GLY A 99 -0.37 9.52 -17.33
CA GLY A 99 0.80 9.46 -18.20
C GLY A 99 2.11 9.30 -17.42
N LEU A 100 2.10 8.60 -16.27
CA LEU A 100 3.31 8.45 -15.47
C LEU A 100 4.38 7.71 -16.25
N ASP A 101 5.53 8.34 -16.40
CA ASP A 101 6.72 7.79 -17.09
C ASP A 101 7.98 8.05 -16.25
N GLY A 102 8.96 7.15 -16.31
CA GLY A 102 10.15 7.23 -15.47
C GLY A 102 9.84 7.22 -13.97
N TYR A 103 8.74 6.62 -13.55
CA TYR A 103 8.28 6.71 -12.16
C TYR A 103 8.95 5.69 -11.23
N LEU A 104 9.04 6.07 -9.97
CA LEU A 104 9.31 5.14 -8.87
C LEU A 104 7.98 4.55 -8.41
N THR A 105 7.96 3.25 -8.08
CA THR A 105 6.82 2.64 -7.41
C THR A 105 7.18 2.31 -5.97
N MET A 106 6.39 2.78 -5.01
CA MET A 106 6.54 2.45 -3.59
C MET A 106 5.32 1.67 -3.10
N GLY A 107 5.56 0.53 -2.47
CA GLY A 107 4.48 -0.30 -1.90
C GLY A 107 4.79 -0.83 -0.51
N GLN A 108 3.76 -0.87 0.34
CA GLN A 108 3.77 -1.48 1.66
C GLN A 108 2.55 -2.38 1.78
N ASP A 109 2.66 -3.52 2.50
CA ASP A 109 1.59 -4.51 2.63
C ASP A 109 1.04 -4.91 1.25
N TRP A 110 -0.27 -4.91 1.00
CA TRP A 110 -0.87 -5.17 -0.31
C TRP A 110 -0.48 -4.16 -1.40
N GLY A 111 0.02 -2.98 -1.01
CA GLY A 111 0.58 -2.04 -1.97
C GLY A 111 1.78 -2.58 -2.74
N GLY A 112 2.53 -3.55 -2.18
CA GLY A 112 3.58 -4.24 -2.90
C GLY A 112 3.05 -5.08 -4.06
N PRO A 113 2.20 -6.11 -3.84
CA PRO A 113 1.60 -6.89 -4.92
C PRO A 113 0.85 -6.05 -5.96
N ILE A 114 0.08 -5.04 -5.53
CA ILE A 114 -0.64 -4.14 -6.44
C ILE A 114 0.33 -3.30 -7.27
N GLY A 115 1.27 -2.61 -6.63
CA GLY A 115 2.27 -1.78 -7.32
C GLY A 115 3.17 -2.59 -8.24
N MET A 116 3.60 -3.79 -7.82
CA MET A 116 4.41 -4.68 -8.66
C MET A 116 3.61 -5.22 -9.86
N SER A 117 2.30 -5.48 -9.70
CA SER A 117 1.44 -5.88 -10.84
C SER A 117 1.40 -4.79 -11.92
N VAL A 118 1.21 -3.53 -11.50
CA VAL A 118 1.23 -2.38 -12.40
C VAL A 118 2.60 -2.20 -13.04
N ALA A 119 3.66 -2.33 -12.24
CA ALA A 119 5.04 -2.13 -12.67
C ALA A 119 5.52 -3.18 -13.69
N VAL A 120 5.17 -4.46 -13.54
CA VAL A 120 5.58 -5.50 -14.51
C VAL A 120 4.88 -5.37 -15.87
N GLU A 121 3.69 -4.79 -15.91
CA GLU A 121 2.95 -4.50 -17.15
C GLU A 121 3.45 -3.23 -17.86
N ARG A 122 4.19 -2.37 -17.15
CA ARG A 122 4.73 -1.07 -17.61
C ARG A 122 6.22 -0.94 -17.29
N ALA A 123 6.97 -2.03 -17.40
CA ALA A 123 8.35 -2.12 -16.92
C ALA A 123 9.31 -1.11 -17.59
N ASP A 124 9.04 -0.73 -18.82
CA ASP A 124 9.74 0.32 -19.56
C ASP A 124 9.56 1.71 -18.97
N ARG A 125 8.42 1.97 -18.33
CA ARG A 125 8.08 3.24 -17.69
C ARG A 125 8.53 3.31 -16.21
N VAL A 126 8.95 2.20 -15.61
CA VAL A 126 9.42 2.16 -14.20
C VAL A 126 10.91 2.51 -14.14
N ARG A 127 11.26 3.53 -13.38
CA ARG A 127 12.65 3.91 -13.10
C ARG A 127 13.25 3.06 -11.98
N SER A 128 12.55 2.92 -10.87
CA SER A 128 13.06 2.31 -9.65
C SER A 128 11.93 1.76 -8.77
N VAL A 129 12.30 0.93 -7.79
CA VAL A 129 11.37 0.25 -6.89
C VAL A 129 11.70 0.57 -5.44
N VAL A 130 10.69 0.94 -4.64
CA VAL A 130 10.77 1.11 -3.20
C VAL A 130 9.81 0.13 -2.53
N LEU A 131 10.29 -0.76 -1.69
CA LEU A 131 9.47 -1.76 -1.01
C LEU A 131 9.69 -1.70 0.51
N GLY A 132 8.60 -1.62 1.25
CA GLY A 132 8.63 -1.62 2.70
C GLY A 132 7.61 -2.59 3.28
N ASN A 133 8.04 -3.49 4.15
CA ASN A 133 7.17 -4.45 4.85
C ASN A 133 6.09 -5.04 3.95
N THR A 134 6.53 -5.72 2.86
CA THR A 134 5.67 -6.24 1.80
C THR A 134 6.27 -7.48 1.13
N TRP A 135 5.58 -8.01 0.13
CA TRP A 135 6.00 -9.15 -0.68
C TRP A 135 5.41 -9.08 -2.10
N PHE A 136 5.82 -9.98 -2.99
CA PHE A 136 5.24 -10.15 -4.33
C PHE A 136 5.33 -11.60 -4.84
N TRP A 137 5.29 -12.58 -3.95
CA TRP A 137 5.39 -14.01 -4.26
C TRP A 137 4.41 -14.83 -3.43
N PRO A 138 4.06 -16.07 -3.83
CA PRO A 138 3.22 -16.93 -3.02
C PRO A 138 3.83 -17.19 -1.65
N THR A 139 3.02 -17.11 -0.61
CA THR A 139 3.45 -17.48 0.73
C THR A 139 2.95 -18.87 1.09
N ASP A 140 3.88 -19.76 1.44
CA ASP A 140 3.58 -21.09 1.97
C ASP A 140 3.80 -21.19 3.48
N VAL A 141 4.08 -20.06 4.12
CA VAL A 141 4.29 -19.95 5.56
C VAL A 141 2.99 -20.29 6.30
N LEU A 142 3.08 -21.27 7.22
CA LEU A 142 1.92 -21.77 7.96
C LEU A 142 1.19 -20.66 8.74
N THR A 143 1.93 -19.75 9.36
CA THR A 143 1.36 -18.63 10.12
C THR A 143 0.51 -17.72 9.23
N THR A 144 0.94 -17.43 8.00
CA THR A 144 0.16 -16.64 7.03
C THR A 144 -1.11 -17.38 6.59
N LYS A 145 -1.01 -18.70 6.36
CA LYS A 145 -2.18 -19.53 6.02
C LYS A 145 -3.20 -19.55 7.16
N ILE A 146 -2.73 -19.69 8.41
CA ILE A 146 -3.58 -19.65 9.60
C ILE A 146 -4.22 -18.26 9.74
N PHE A 147 -3.43 -17.19 9.64
CA PHE A 147 -3.94 -15.81 9.70
C PHE A 147 -5.05 -15.58 8.68
N SER A 148 -4.82 -15.93 7.40
CA SER A 148 -5.82 -15.78 6.34
C SER A 148 -7.11 -16.55 6.67
N ARG A 149 -7.01 -17.82 7.10
CA ARG A 149 -8.18 -18.63 7.44
C ARG A 149 -8.94 -18.08 8.64
N VAL A 150 -8.23 -17.66 9.69
CA VAL A 150 -8.84 -17.06 10.89
C VAL A 150 -9.57 -15.77 10.52
N MET A 151 -8.90 -14.84 9.82
CA MET A 151 -9.50 -13.57 9.41
C MET A 151 -10.65 -13.75 8.40
N SER A 152 -10.66 -14.85 7.64
CA SER A 152 -11.73 -15.19 6.72
C SER A 152 -12.91 -15.94 7.37
N SER A 153 -12.78 -16.34 8.63
CA SER A 153 -13.83 -17.03 9.37
C SER A 153 -15.04 -16.14 9.64
N PRO A 154 -16.26 -16.68 9.70
CA PRO A 154 -17.47 -15.88 9.94
C PRO A 154 -17.40 -14.95 11.16
N PRO A 155 -16.88 -15.38 12.34
CA PRO A 155 -16.76 -14.49 13.49
C PRO A 155 -15.82 -13.31 13.24
N MET A 156 -14.67 -13.54 12.59
CA MET A 156 -13.71 -12.49 12.28
C MET A 156 -14.20 -11.56 11.17
N GLN A 157 -14.85 -12.09 10.15
CA GLN A 157 -15.51 -11.26 9.13
C GLN A 157 -16.59 -10.37 9.77
N TRP A 158 -17.37 -10.90 10.70
CA TRP A 158 -18.30 -10.08 11.48
C TRP A 158 -17.57 -8.98 12.28
N ALA A 159 -16.49 -9.30 12.98
CA ALA A 159 -15.71 -8.32 13.73
C ALA A 159 -15.09 -7.24 12.81
N ILE A 160 -14.59 -7.61 11.64
CA ILE A 160 -14.07 -6.66 10.64
C ILE A 160 -15.20 -5.73 10.19
N LEU A 161 -16.34 -6.29 9.79
CA LEU A 161 -17.45 -5.51 9.23
C LEU A 161 -18.17 -4.68 10.30
N GLN A 162 -18.48 -5.25 11.47
CA GLN A 162 -19.31 -4.59 12.47
C GLN A 162 -18.49 -3.76 13.48
N ARG A 163 -17.25 -4.16 13.79
CA ARG A 163 -16.41 -3.53 14.81
C ARG A 163 -15.18 -2.81 14.26
N ASN A 164 -15.06 -2.74 12.93
CA ASN A 164 -13.88 -2.14 12.26
C ASN A 164 -12.54 -2.70 12.78
N PHE A 165 -12.47 -4.00 13.00
CA PHE A 165 -11.40 -4.69 13.72
C PHE A 165 -10.00 -4.34 13.22
N PHE A 166 -9.79 -4.20 11.89
CA PHE A 166 -8.49 -3.86 11.33
C PHE A 166 -8.03 -2.47 11.75
N VAL A 167 -8.91 -1.48 11.69
CA VAL A 167 -8.58 -0.11 12.10
C VAL A 167 -8.40 -0.03 13.62
N GLU A 168 -9.32 -0.63 14.40
CA GLU A 168 -9.32 -0.48 15.85
C GLU A 168 -8.24 -1.29 16.56
N GLN A 169 -7.84 -2.44 16.00
CA GLN A 169 -6.91 -3.34 16.66
C GLN A 169 -5.57 -3.44 15.92
N LEU A 170 -5.58 -3.58 14.58
CA LEU A 170 -4.34 -3.88 13.87
C LEU A 170 -3.51 -2.63 13.58
N ILE A 171 -4.10 -1.45 13.35
CA ILE A 171 -3.31 -0.22 13.21
C ILE A 171 -2.55 0.08 14.52
N PRO A 172 -3.19 0.14 15.71
CA PRO A 172 -2.46 0.39 16.96
C PRO A 172 -1.44 -0.70 17.33
N ALA A 173 -1.71 -1.96 16.98
CA ALA A 173 -0.78 -3.06 17.23
C ALA A 173 0.41 -3.05 16.28
N GLY A 174 0.19 -2.60 15.04
CA GLY A 174 1.17 -2.55 13.96
C GLY A 174 2.00 -1.25 13.91
N THR A 175 1.85 -0.36 14.87
CA THR A 175 2.66 0.85 15.05
C THR A 175 3.47 0.78 16.36
N GLU A 176 4.66 1.37 16.38
CA GLU A 176 5.50 1.42 17.58
C GLU A 176 4.86 2.28 18.67
N ARG A 177 4.36 3.45 18.26
CA ARG A 177 3.55 4.31 19.13
C ARG A 177 2.11 4.30 18.63
N ARG A 178 1.19 4.11 19.55
CA ARG A 178 -0.23 4.19 19.21
C ARG A 178 -0.52 5.55 18.56
N PRO A 179 -1.12 5.57 17.36
CA PRO A 179 -1.48 6.84 16.72
C PRO A 179 -2.43 7.66 17.59
N SER A 180 -2.33 8.98 17.49
CA SER A 180 -3.21 9.89 18.25
C SER A 180 -4.69 9.68 17.90
N ALA A 181 -5.59 10.14 18.77
CA ALA A 181 -7.03 10.03 18.52
C ALA A 181 -7.45 10.68 17.19
N VAL A 182 -6.83 11.81 16.84
CA VAL A 182 -7.11 12.53 15.58
C VAL A 182 -6.62 11.73 14.37
N VAL A 183 -5.44 11.13 14.42
CA VAL A 183 -4.93 10.24 13.36
C VAL A 183 -5.83 9.02 13.20
N MET A 184 -6.21 8.37 14.31
CA MET A 184 -7.12 7.22 14.29
C MET A 184 -8.48 7.58 13.71
N GLU A 185 -8.96 8.81 13.93
CA GLU A 185 -10.24 9.27 13.36
C GLU A 185 -10.18 9.29 11.83
N HIS A 186 -9.08 9.68 11.22
CA HIS A 186 -8.92 9.66 9.75
C HIS A 186 -8.99 8.25 9.17
N TYR A 187 -8.53 7.24 9.90
CA TYR A 187 -8.69 5.83 9.51
C TYR A 187 -10.11 5.31 9.73
N ARG A 188 -10.83 5.79 10.77
CA ARG A 188 -12.22 5.40 11.05
C ARG A 188 -13.21 6.03 10.11
N ALA A 189 -13.09 7.34 9.90
CA ALA A 189 -14.07 8.15 9.19
C ALA A 189 -14.27 7.70 7.73
N VAL A 190 -13.23 7.15 7.09
CA VAL A 190 -13.34 6.56 5.75
C VAL A 190 -13.93 5.14 5.76
N GLN A 191 -14.26 4.60 6.92
CA GLN A 191 -14.79 3.25 7.13
C GLN A 191 -16.08 3.26 7.99
N PRO A 192 -17.08 4.15 7.70
CA PRO A 192 -18.16 4.47 8.64
C PRO A 192 -19.18 3.34 8.85
N SER A 193 -19.27 2.37 7.94
CA SER A 193 -20.31 1.34 7.96
C SER A 193 -19.77 -0.03 7.55
N PRO A 194 -20.50 -1.11 7.85
CA PRO A 194 -20.15 -2.45 7.35
C PRO A 194 -19.97 -2.51 5.83
N ALA A 195 -20.82 -1.84 5.08
CA ALA A 195 -20.71 -1.77 3.62
C ALA A 195 -19.44 -1.04 3.16
N ALA A 196 -18.97 -0.04 3.92
CA ALA A 196 -17.72 0.66 3.62
C ALA A 196 -16.48 -0.22 3.85
N ARG A 197 -16.57 -1.30 4.63
CA ARG A 197 -15.47 -2.18 5.05
C ARG A 197 -15.34 -3.45 4.22
N LEU A 198 -16.15 -3.61 3.15
CA LEU A 198 -16.11 -4.81 2.30
C LEU A 198 -14.71 -5.03 1.70
N GLY A 199 -14.05 -3.99 1.22
CA GLY A 199 -12.68 -4.06 0.71
C GLY A 199 -11.70 -4.54 1.78
N VAL A 200 -11.76 -3.96 2.99
CA VAL A 200 -10.93 -4.37 4.13
C VAL A 200 -11.15 -5.83 4.50
N ALA A 201 -12.40 -6.30 4.46
CA ALA A 201 -12.78 -7.67 4.79
C ALA A 201 -12.35 -8.69 3.72
N GLU A 202 -12.18 -8.26 2.47
CA GLU A 202 -11.72 -9.13 1.37
C GLU A 202 -10.21 -9.39 1.43
N MET A 203 -9.40 -8.39 1.78
CA MET A 203 -7.93 -8.47 1.73
C MET A 203 -7.32 -9.70 2.44
N PRO A 204 -7.75 -10.10 3.66
CA PRO A 204 -7.22 -11.30 4.31
C PRO A 204 -7.48 -12.59 3.53
N LYS A 205 -8.61 -12.69 2.81
CA LYS A 205 -8.94 -13.84 1.95
C LYS A 205 -8.01 -13.93 0.77
N GLN A 206 -7.61 -12.78 0.24
CA GLN A 206 -6.72 -12.67 -0.92
C GLN A 206 -5.30 -13.18 -0.64
N LEU A 207 -4.86 -13.30 0.62
CA LEU A 207 -3.57 -13.94 0.96
C LEU A 207 -3.45 -15.37 0.38
N LEU A 208 -4.56 -16.07 0.27
CA LEU A 208 -4.62 -17.40 -0.36
C LEU A 208 -5.24 -17.37 -1.76
N ALA A 209 -6.28 -16.57 -1.96
CA ALA A 209 -7.02 -16.52 -3.22
C ALA A 209 -6.21 -15.87 -4.37
N ALA A 210 -5.36 -14.88 -4.05
CA ALA A 210 -4.49 -14.23 -5.04
C ALA A 210 -3.24 -15.05 -5.41
N ARG A 211 -3.16 -16.33 -5.03
CA ARG A 211 -2.01 -17.19 -5.33
C ARG A 211 -1.58 -17.18 -6.81
N PRO A 212 -2.49 -17.28 -7.80
CA PRO A 212 -2.10 -17.23 -9.21
C PRO A 212 -1.40 -15.93 -9.59
N LEU A 213 -1.89 -14.79 -9.08
CA LEU A 213 -1.25 -13.48 -9.26
C LEU A 213 0.14 -13.44 -8.64
N LEU A 214 0.27 -13.90 -7.39
CA LEU A 214 1.54 -13.92 -6.66
C LEU A 214 2.56 -14.87 -7.32
N GLU A 215 2.12 -15.99 -7.90
CA GLU A 215 2.97 -16.87 -8.71
C GLU A 215 3.47 -16.18 -9.98
N ARG A 216 2.60 -15.44 -10.67
CA ARG A 216 2.98 -14.60 -11.81
C ARG A 216 4.02 -13.57 -11.39
N LEU A 217 3.77 -12.80 -10.34
CA LEU A 217 4.69 -11.77 -9.85
C LEU A 217 6.03 -12.35 -9.41
N GLY A 218 6.03 -13.51 -8.74
CA GLY A 218 7.25 -14.21 -8.34
C GLY A 218 8.18 -14.56 -9.52
N ARG A 219 7.63 -14.68 -10.75
CA ARG A 219 8.39 -14.90 -11.98
C ARG A 219 8.68 -13.60 -12.74
N GLU A 220 7.69 -12.73 -12.88
CA GLU A 220 7.79 -11.55 -13.74
C GLU A 220 8.57 -10.40 -13.10
N VAL A 221 8.48 -10.20 -11.78
CA VAL A 221 9.23 -9.14 -11.09
C VAL A 221 10.75 -9.32 -11.27
N PRO A 222 11.34 -10.49 -10.97
CA PRO A 222 12.77 -10.69 -11.24
C PRO A 222 13.12 -10.50 -12.71
N ALA A 223 12.29 -10.99 -13.63
CA ALA A 223 12.57 -10.97 -15.07
C ALA A 223 12.49 -9.57 -15.68
N LYS A 224 11.51 -8.75 -15.26
CA LYS A 224 11.22 -7.45 -15.89
C LYS A 224 11.76 -6.26 -15.09
N LEU A 225 11.83 -6.39 -13.78
CA LEU A 225 12.21 -5.29 -12.88
C LEU A 225 13.51 -5.56 -12.12
N GLY A 226 14.05 -6.78 -12.12
CA GLY A 226 15.22 -7.15 -11.35
C GLY A 226 16.48 -6.33 -11.63
N ALA A 227 16.62 -5.77 -12.83
CA ALA A 227 17.72 -4.86 -13.19
C ALA A 227 17.49 -3.40 -12.75
N LYS A 228 16.33 -3.05 -12.21
CA LYS A 228 16.03 -1.69 -11.74
C LYS A 228 16.63 -1.46 -10.37
N PRO A 229 17.14 -0.24 -10.09
CA PRO A 229 17.57 0.14 -8.75
C PRO A 229 16.44 -0.02 -7.74
N ALA A 230 16.73 -0.60 -6.57
CA ALA A 230 15.74 -0.82 -5.53
C ALA A 230 16.17 -0.21 -4.18
N LEU A 231 15.18 0.18 -3.39
CA LEU A 231 15.32 0.58 -2.00
C LEU A 231 14.37 -0.26 -1.15
N PHE A 232 14.89 -0.91 -0.12
CA PHE A 232 14.07 -1.60 0.86
C PHE A 232 14.12 -0.86 2.18
N VAL A 233 12.96 -0.36 2.63
CA VAL A 233 12.80 0.29 3.93
C VAL A 233 12.04 -0.67 4.84
N TRP A 234 12.68 -1.18 5.89
CA TRP A 234 12.13 -2.34 6.59
C TRP A 234 11.97 -2.10 8.09
N GLY A 235 10.73 -2.19 8.58
CA GLY A 235 10.41 -2.19 10.00
C GLY A 235 10.83 -3.50 10.65
N MET A 236 11.88 -3.45 11.48
CA MET A 236 12.51 -4.64 12.03
C MET A 236 11.68 -5.36 13.10
N LYS A 237 10.63 -4.69 13.62
CA LYS A 237 9.68 -5.26 14.59
C LYS A 237 8.39 -5.78 13.94
N ASP A 238 8.28 -5.79 12.62
CA ASP A 238 7.10 -6.33 11.93
C ASP A 238 6.99 -7.84 12.15
N VAL A 239 5.86 -8.27 12.66
CA VAL A 239 5.55 -9.69 12.89
C VAL A 239 4.93 -10.37 11.67
N ALA A 240 4.34 -9.58 10.75
CA ALA A 240 3.70 -10.05 9.53
C ALA A 240 4.74 -10.30 8.42
N PHE A 241 5.61 -9.31 8.18
CA PHE A 241 6.68 -9.37 7.18
C PHE A 241 8.05 -9.33 7.85
N ARG A 242 8.39 -10.43 8.54
CA ARG A 242 9.66 -10.54 9.25
C ARG A 242 10.85 -10.35 8.30
N PRO A 243 11.87 -9.56 8.70
CA PRO A 243 13.03 -9.28 7.85
C PRO A 243 13.79 -10.53 7.43
N GLY A 244 13.95 -11.51 8.35
CA GLY A 244 14.72 -12.75 8.11
C GLY A 244 14.29 -13.53 6.87
N PRO A 245 13.01 -13.89 6.66
CA PRO A 245 12.56 -14.57 5.45
C PRO A 245 12.37 -13.65 4.25
N SER A 246 12.09 -12.36 4.45
CA SER A 246 11.72 -11.44 3.38
C SER A 246 12.92 -10.80 2.68
N LEU A 247 13.84 -10.20 3.43
CA LEU A 247 14.96 -9.44 2.87
C LEU A 247 15.92 -10.28 2.00
N PRO A 248 16.29 -11.53 2.35
CA PRO A 248 17.14 -12.33 1.47
C PRO A 248 16.52 -12.54 0.08
N ARG A 249 15.20 -12.75 0.00
CA ARG A 249 14.51 -12.91 -1.29
C ARG A 249 14.43 -11.60 -2.07
N MET A 250 14.18 -10.47 -1.39
CA MET A 250 14.23 -9.14 -2.00
C MET A 250 15.61 -8.85 -2.60
N ARG A 251 16.67 -9.08 -1.84
CA ARG A 251 18.08 -8.89 -2.27
C ARG A 251 18.44 -9.77 -3.46
N ALA A 252 17.98 -11.02 -3.47
CA ALA A 252 18.21 -11.93 -4.59
C ALA A 252 17.46 -11.49 -5.86
N THR A 253 16.31 -10.81 -5.73
CA THR A 253 15.53 -10.32 -6.86
C THR A 253 16.11 -9.04 -7.47
N PHE A 254 16.66 -8.14 -6.65
CA PHE A 254 17.18 -6.84 -7.08
C PHE A 254 18.65 -6.72 -6.68
N PRO A 255 19.62 -7.06 -7.56
CA PRO A 255 21.05 -6.97 -7.25
C PRO A 255 21.51 -5.55 -6.91
N ASP A 256 21.01 -4.52 -7.61
CA ASP A 256 21.26 -3.11 -7.29
C ASP A 256 20.23 -2.63 -6.24
N HIS A 257 20.52 -2.89 -4.97
CA HIS A 257 19.64 -2.49 -3.88
C HIS A 257 20.38 -1.82 -2.72
N VAL A 258 19.61 -0.99 -1.99
CA VAL A 258 19.96 -0.48 -0.67
C VAL A 258 18.91 -0.97 0.33
N VAL A 259 19.32 -1.32 1.54
CA VAL A 259 18.40 -1.67 2.64
C VAL A 259 18.58 -0.66 3.75
N VAL A 260 17.48 -0.03 4.15
CA VAL A 260 17.40 0.83 5.33
C VAL A 260 16.57 0.09 6.38
N GLU A 261 17.25 -0.35 7.42
CA GLU A 261 16.60 -0.99 8.56
C GLU A 261 16.04 0.06 9.50
N LEU A 262 14.76 -0.08 9.86
CA LEU A 262 14.06 0.78 10.81
C LEU A 262 13.89 0.03 12.14
N PRO A 263 14.83 0.14 13.09
CA PRO A 263 14.94 -0.79 14.23
C PRO A 263 13.75 -0.76 15.18
N LYS A 264 13.03 0.37 15.23
CA LYS A 264 11.87 0.56 16.11
C LYS A 264 10.54 0.34 15.39
N ALA A 265 10.52 0.51 14.06
CA ALA A 265 9.29 0.46 13.28
C ALA A 265 8.71 -0.95 13.23
N LYS A 266 7.40 -1.02 13.28
CA LYS A 266 6.58 -2.21 13.09
C LYS A 266 6.04 -2.27 11.66
N HIS A 267 4.78 -2.69 11.52
CA HIS A 267 4.15 -2.93 10.22
C HIS A 267 3.86 -1.65 9.42
N PHE A 268 3.26 -0.65 10.07
CA PHE A 268 2.94 0.64 9.44
C PHE A 268 4.14 1.59 9.54
N ILE A 269 5.18 1.29 8.76
CA ILE A 269 6.46 2.02 8.77
C ILE A 269 6.29 3.51 8.49
N GLN A 270 5.28 3.88 7.72
CA GLN A 270 4.98 5.27 7.36
C GLN A 270 4.45 6.08 8.56
N GLU A 271 3.83 5.42 9.55
CA GLU A 271 3.44 6.05 10.82
C GLU A 271 4.62 6.11 11.80
N ASP A 272 5.54 5.14 11.72
CA ASP A 272 6.61 4.98 12.68
C ASP A 272 7.89 5.76 12.33
N ALA A 273 8.20 5.88 11.03
CA ALA A 273 9.49 6.39 10.55
C ALA A 273 9.38 7.13 9.19
N PRO A 274 8.45 8.10 9.04
CA PRO A 274 8.24 8.78 7.75
C PRO A 274 9.48 9.56 7.29
N ASP A 275 10.18 10.22 8.21
CA ASP A 275 11.35 11.06 7.92
C ASP A 275 12.53 10.22 7.43
N GLU A 276 12.79 9.08 8.07
CA GLU A 276 13.84 8.13 7.67
C GLU A 276 13.55 7.53 6.30
N ILE A 277 12.29 7.21 6.00
CA ILE A 277 11.87 6.71 4.69
C ILE A 277 12.08 7.78 3.61
N ALA A 278 11.64 9.01 3.87
CA ALA A 278 11.80 10.11 2.94
C ALA A 278 13.28 10.44 2.68
N ALA A 279 14.09 10.48 3.74
CA ALA A 279 15.55 10.70 3.63
C ALA A 279 16.22 9.62 2.77
N ALA A 280 15.86 8.34 2.98
CA ALA A 280 16.40 7.23 2.19
C ALA A 280 16.01 7.30 0.71
N ILE A 281 14.77 7.73 0.40
CA ILE A 281 14.32 7.94 -0.98
C ILE A 281 15.10 9.09 -1.63
N ILE A 282 15.28 10.20 -0.92
CA ILE A 282 16.04 11.35 -1.40
C ILE A 282 17.51 10.97 -1.64
N GLU A 283 18.15 10.28 -0.71
CA GLU A 283 19.55 9.85 -0.82
C GLU A 283 19.77 8.92 -2.02
N ARG A 284 18.82 8.00 -2.27
CA ARG A 284 18.98 6.98 -3.31
C ARG A 284 18.57 7.48 -4.70
N PHE A 285 17.58 8.35 -4.81
CA PHE A 285 16.90 8.65 -6.08
C PHE A 285 16.72 10.15 -6.37
N GLY A 286 17.02 11.05 -5.40
CA GLY A 286 16.89 12.49 -5.51
C GLY A 286 17.99 13.19 -6.30
#